data_1d2f0cbaa82b9a9b2580e8dc7231aea9
#
_entry.id   1d2f0cbaa82b9a9b2580e8dc7231aea9
#
_cell.length_a   1.000
_cell.length_b   1.000
_cell.length_c   1.000
_cell.angle_alpha   90.00
_cell.angle_beta   90.00
_cell.angle_gamma   90.00
#
_symmetry.space_group_name_H-M   'P 1'
#
loop_
_entity.id
_entity.type
_entity.pdbx_description
1 polymer ?
#
loop_
_entity_poly.entity_id
_entity_poly.type
_entity_poly.pdbx_seq_one_letter_code
_entity_poly.pdbx_strand_id
1 'polypeptide(L)'
;MKKYFFGALAFAAVMVSCNNASPKMDEKPQAASAESTTGMKIAYVEVDSLMTQYDFAKDYSVTLQKKSNNARNTLTQKTNQLQAAVNNFQQKLQSNGFQSREQAQGVQAAIERQQRDLQELQARLESELANETAKFNAALRDSLNNFLGSYNKDKKYDLILSKAGDNILYADRKYDITKDVINGLNKRYKPATATKEEKKAEKK
;
A
#
# COMPACT_ATOMS: atom_id res chain seq x y z
N MET A 1 -23.66 -50.18 -12.56
CA MET A 1 -23.86 -50.83 -13.88
C MET A 1 -22.80 -50.23 -14.81
N LYS A 2 -21.75 -51.06 -15.10
CA LYS A 2 -21.25 -51.47 -16.40
C LYS A 2 -21.02 -50.29 -17.38
N LYS A 3 -19.85 -50.07 -18.02
CA LYS A 3 -18.99 -51.04 -18.72
C LYS A 3 -17.62 -50.40 -19.04
N TYR A 4 -16.60 -51.23 -18.95
CA TYR A 4 -15.25 -51.06 -19.45
C TYR A 4 -15.23 -50.88 -20.96
N PHE A 5 -14.21 -50.14 -21.50
CA PHE A 5 -13.69 -50.41 -22.84
C PHE A 5 -12.16 -50.28 -22.79
N PHE A 6 -11.54 -51.43 -22.97
CA PHE A 6 -10.13 -51.70 -23.29
C PHE A 6 -9.88 -51.36 -24.75
N GLY A 7 -8.78 -50.74 -25.05
CA GLY A 7 -8.30 -50.54 -26.40
C GLY A 7 -6.77 -50.49 -26.40
N ALA A 8 -6.16 -51.66 -26.50
CA ALA A 8 -4.74 -51.85 -26.77
C ALA A 8 -4.48 -51.79 -28.27
N LEU A 9 -3.43 -51.10 -28.72
CA LEU A 9 -2.69 -51.39 -29.96
C LEU A 9 -1.38 -50.57 -29.93
N ALA A 10 -0.35 -51.22 -29.88
CA ALA A 10 0.61 -51.84 -30.79
C ALA A 10 1.91 -51.03 -30.92
N PHE A 11 2.94 -51.73 -30.53
CA PHE A 11 4.38 -51.52 -30.71
C PHE A 11 4.76 -51.23 -32.16
N ALA A 12 5.60 -50.22 -32.35
CA ALA A 12 6.53 -50.21 -33.49
C ALA A 12 7.90 -49.79 -32.97
N ALA A 13 8.73 -50.81 -32.78
CA ALA A 13 10.16 -50.66 -32.56
C ALA A 13 10.85 -50.29 -33.88
N VAL A 14 11.49 -49.14 -33.92
CA VAL A 14 12.48 -48.82 -34.98
C VAL A 14 13.84 -48.77 -34.29
N MET A 15 14.59 -49.85 -34.51
CA MET A 15 16.03 -49.94 -34.26
C MET A 15 16.76 -49.14 -35.33
N VAL A 16 17.42 -48.03 -34.96
CA VAL A 16 18.44 -47.43 -35.83
C VAL A 16 19.72 -47.36 -35.05
N SER A 17 20.57 -48.23 -35.41
CA SER A 17 22.04 -48.26 -35.51
C SER A 17 22.85 -47.23 -34.70
N CYS A 18 23.65 -47.80 -33.79
CA CYS A 18 24.78 -47.17 -33.17
C CYS A 18 25.76 -46.61 -34.21
N ASN A 19 26.01 -45.32 -34.14
CA ASN A 19 27.28 -44.82 -34.64
C ASN A 19 28.02 -44.15 -33.47
N ASN A 20 29.13 -44.77 -33.07
CA ASN A 20 30.05 -44.31 -32.06
C ASN A 20 30.67 -42.98 -32.51
N ALA A 21 30.15 -41.87 -31.95
CA ALA A 21 30.90 -40.63 -31.88
C ALA A 21 30.90 -40.21 -30.41
N SER A 22 31.99 -40.53 -29.73
CA SER A 22 32.31 -39.98 -28.42
C SER A 22 32.33 -38.47 -28.53
N PRO A 23 31.55 -37.73 -27.71
CA PRO A 23 31.78 -36.27 -27.60
C PRO A 23 33.13 -36.09 -26.92
N LYS A 24 34.08 -35.52 -27.65
CA LYS A 24 35.33 -34.99 -27.08
C LYS A 24 34.96 -33.83 -26.14
N MET A 25 34.92 -34.15 -24.86
CA MET A 25 34.89 -33.20 -23.78
C MET A 25 36.31 -32.70 -23.55
N ASP A 26 36.86 -31.87 -24.44
CA ASP A 26 38.07 -31.07 -24.22
C ASP A 26 38.15 -29.96 -25.27
N GLU A 27 37.11 -29.10 -25.30
CA GLU A 27 37.32 -27.72 -25.68
C GLU A 27 37.34 -26.90 -24.40
N LYS A 28 38.57 -26.61 -23.94
CA LYS A 28 38.86 -25.57 -23.00
C LYS A 28 38.06 -24.32 -23.42
N PRO A 29 37.22 -23.76 -22.57
CA PRO A 29 36.51 -22.51 -22.92
C PRO A 29 37.57 -21.52 -23.32
N GLN A 30 37.60 -21.14 -24.57
CA GLN A 30 38.39 -20.02 -25.05
C GLN A 30 37.96 -18.86 -24.18
N ALA A 31 38.87 -18.37 -23.37
CA ALA A 31 38.68 -17.19 -22.55
C ALA A 31 38.19 -16.08 -23.50
N ALA A 32 36.89 -15.85 -23.50
CA ALA A 32 36.36 -14.65 -24.09
C ALA A 32 37.13 -13.54 -23.44
N SER A 33 37.88 -12.80 -24.25
CA SER A 33 38.56 -11.59 -23.85
C SER A 33 37.63 -10.84 -22.94
N ALA A 34 38.06 -10.63 -21.69
CA ALA A 34 37.30 -9.79 -20.76
C ALA A 34 37.25 -8.38 -21.34
N GLU A 35 36.31 -8.15 -22.23
CA GLU A 35 35.76 -6.82 -22.33
C GLU A 35 35.39 -6.45 -20.89
N SER A 36 36.00 -5.42 -20.38
CA SER A 36 35.66 -4.85 -19.08
C SER A 36 34.21 -4.43 -19.13
N THR A 37 33.32 -5.37 -18.85
CA THR A 37 31.94 -5.08 -18.52
C THR A 37 32.05 -4.24 -17.25
N THR A 38 31.97 -2.93 -17.38
CA THR A 38 31.71 -2.04 -16.26
C THR A 38 30.43 -2.57 -15.64
N GLY A 39 30.60 -3.35 -14.55
CA GLY A 39 29.50 -4.05 -13.92
C GLY A 39 28.39 -3.07 -13.62
N MET A 40 27.14 -3.43 -13.90
CA MET A 40 25.95 -2.63 -13.62
C MET A 40 26.02 -2.07 -12.20
N LYS A 41 25.91 -0.77 -12.06
CA LYS A 41 25.94 -0.08 -10.78
C LYS A 41 24.55 -0.09 -10.16
N ILE A 42 24.34 -0.99 -9.21
CA ILE A 42 23.07 -1.21 -8.55
C ILE A 42 23.09 -0.59 -7.15
N ALA A 43 21.94 -0.09 -6.70
CA ALA A 43 21.71 0.34 -5.32
C ALA A 43 20.30 -0.07 -4.87
N TYR A 44 20.04 0.00 -3.56
CA TYR A 44 18.69 -0.14 -3.03
C TYR A 44 18.38 0.86 -1.94
N VAL A 45 17.07 1.09 -1.74
CA VAL A 45 16.51 1.92 -0.66
C VAL A 45 15.52 1.07 0.14
N GLU A 46 15.71 0.99 1.46
CA GLU A 46 14.77 0.33 2.37
C GLU A 46 13.54 1.20 2.61
N VAL A 47 12.37 0.71 2.18
CA VAL A 47 11.11 1.45 2.30
C VAL A 47 10.68 1.60 3.75
N ASP A 48 10.87 0.58 4.59
CA ASP A 48 10.50 0.64 6.01
C ASP A 48 11.32 1.68 6.76
N SER A 49 12.63 1.77 6.47
CA SER A 49 13.48 2.83 7.01
C SER A 49 13.06 4.21 6.50
N LEU A 50 12.67 4.31 5.23
CA LEU A 50 12.13 5.55 4.66
C LEU A 50 10.85 5.98 5.39
N MET A 51 9.91 5.06 5.60
CA MET A 51 8.64 5.35 6.28
C MET A 51 8.81 5.84 7.73
N THR A 52 9.86 5.35 8.41
CA THR A 52 10.10 5.70 9.82
C THR A 52 11.01 6.92 10.02
N GLN A 53 11.82 7.30 9.01
CA GLN A 53 12.84 8.32 9.16
C GLN A 53 12.66 9.53 8.24
N TYR A 54 11.85 9.41 7.17
CA TYR A 54 11.54 10.55 6.30
C TYR A 54 10.48 11.44 6.96
N ASP A 55 10.79 12.71 7.18
CA ASP A 55 9.93 13.63 7.96
C ASP A 55 8.55 13.82 7.33
N PHE A 56 8.45 13.89 6.01
CA PHE A 56 7.15 13.88 5.32
C PHE A 56 6.32 12.65 5.66
N ALA A 57 6.93 11.46 5.68
CA ALA A 57 6.22 10.22 5.97
C ALA A 57 5.74 10.18 7.42
N LYS A 58 6.57 10.66 8.37
CA LYS A 58 6.19 10.80 9.79
C LYS A 58 5.03 11.76 9.98
N ASP A 59 5.11 12.96 9.42
CA ASP A 59 4.05 13.99 9.55
C ASP A 59 2.73 13.51 8.94
N TYR A 60 2.82 12.81 7.81
CA TYR A 60 1.63 12.26 7.16
C TYR A 60 1.02 11.10 7.94
N SER A 61 1.85 10.23 8.52
CA SER A 61 1.40 9.14 9.40
C SER A 61 0.61 9.67 10.60
N VAL A 62 1.11 10.74 11.25
CA VAL A 62 0.39 11.42 12.33
C VAL A 62 -0.96 11.98 11.85
N THR A 63 -0.99 12.55 10.64
CA THR A 63 -2.21 13.09 10.04
C THR A 63 -3.24 11.99 9.75
N LEU A 64 -2.82 10.88 9.16
CA LEU A 64 -3.69 9.71 8.91
C LEU A 64 -4.22 9.12 10.22
N GLN A 65 -3.36 9.00 11.24
CA GLN A 65 -3.77 8.50 12.55
C GLN A 65 -4.84 9.39 13.19
N LYS A 66 -4.68 10.72 13.12
CA LYS A 66 -5.69 11.68 13.61
C LYS A 66 -7.01 11.54 12.86
N LYS A 67 -6.97 11.45 11.52
CA LYS A 67 -8.17 11.26 10.69
C LYS A 67 -8.88 9.94 11.02
N SER A 68 -8.13 8.86 11.17
CA SER A 68 -8.66 7.54 11.55
C SER A 68 -9.33 7.58 12.93
N ASN A 69 -8.68 8.18 13.92
CA ASN A 69 -9.24 8.33 15.25
C ASN A 69 -10.52 9.17 15.24
N ASN A 70 -10.53 10.29 14.50
CA ASN A 70 -11.71 11.14 14.36
C ASN A 70 -12.87 10.40 13.69
N ALA A 71 -12.60 9.65 12.62
CA ALA A 71 -13.60 8.83 11.95
C ALA A 71 -14.20 7.79 12.91
N ARG A 72 -13.36 7.08 13.65
CA ARG A 72 -13.79 6.10 14.66
C ARG A 72 -14.66 6.74 15.75
N ASN A 73 -14.21 7.86 16.31
CA ASN A 73 -14.95 8.57 17.35
C ASN A 73 -16.31 9.05 16.84
N THR A 74 -16.37 9.58 15.61
CA THR A 74 -17.62 10.01 14.98
C THR A 74 -18.60 8.85 14.80
N LEU A 75 -18.12 7.71 14.29
CA LEU A 75 -18.95 6.50 14.14
C LEU A 75 -19.44 5.99 15.50
N THR A 76 -18.56 5.92 16.50
CA THR A 76 -18.95 5.51 17.87
C THR A 76 -20.04 6.40 18.44
N GLN A 77 -19.90 7.72 18.31
CA GLN A 77 -20.92 8.67 18.79
C GLN A 77 -22.26 8.47 18.09
N LYS A 78 -22.26 8.31 16.76
CA LYS A 78 -23.47 8.07 15.97
C LYS A 78 -24.13 6.75 16.29
N THR A 79 -23.35 5.68 16.48
CA THR A 79 -23.84 4.37 16.91
C THR A 79 -24.51 4.44 18.28
N ASN A 80 -23.86 5.12 19.25
CA ASN A 80 -24.44 5.30 20.58
C ASN A 80 -25.75 6.12 20.56
N GLN A 81 -25.81 7.17 19.71
CA GLN A 81 -27.04 7.94 19.52
C GLN A 81 -28.18 7.10 18.93
N LEU A 82 -27.89 6.29 17.93
CA LEU A 82 -28.86 5.37 17.35
C LEU A 82 -29.35 4.35 18.38
N GLN A 83 -28.43 3.73 19.12
CA GLN A 83 -28.79 2.77 20.17
C GLN A 83 -29.67 3.39 21.26
N ALA A 84 -29.37 4.61 21.69
CA ALA A 84 -30.18 5.34 22.67
C ALA A 84 -31.57 5.66 22.11
N ALA A 85 -31.67 6.03 20.83
CA ALA A 85 -32.96 6.28 20.18
C ALA A 85 -33.80 5.02 20.10
N VAL A 86 -33.21 3.88 19.74
CA VAL A 86 -33.90 2.57 19.70
C VAL A 86 -34.39 2.16 21.09
N ASN A 87 -33.55 2.25 22.10
CA ASN A 87 -33.90 1.90 23.49
C ASN A 87 -35.04 2.77 24.02
N ASN A 88 -34.99 4.10 23.76
CA ASN A 88 -36.04 5.03 24.15
C ASN A 88 -37.39 4.71 23.43
N PHE A 89 -37.31 4.39 22.16
CA PHE A 89 -38.52 3.99 21.39
C PHE A 89 -39.15 2.72 21.96
N GLN A 90 -38.33 1.68 22.24
CA GLN A 90 -38.82 0.44 22.85
C GLN A 90 -39.45 0.67 24.24
N GLN A 91 -38.80 1.48 25.07
CA GLN A 91 -39.32 1.82 26.40
C GLN A 91 -40.69 2.55 26.31
N LYS A 92 -40.82 3.50 25.37
CA LYS A 92 -42.08 4.22 25.14
C LYS A 92 -43.17 3.31 24.61
N LEU A 93 -42.87 2.33 23.76
CA LEU A 93 -43.82 1.32 23.33
C LEU A 93 -44.35 0.48 24.50
N GLN A 94 -43.45 0.00 25.37
CA GLN A 94 -43.78 -0.82 26.53
C GLN A 94 -44.63 -0.06 27.59
N SER A 95 -44.36 1.22 27.76
CA SER A 95 -45.03 2.08 28.75
C SER A 95 -46.28 2.81 28.21
N ASN A 96 -46.74 2.50 26.98
CA ASN A 96 -47.78 3.28 26.29
C ASN A 96 -47.48 4.80 26.27
N GLY A 97 -46.17 5.18 26.18
CA GLY A 97 -45.70 6.57 26.31
C GLY A 97 -45.84 7.41 25.03
N PHE A 98 -46.49 6.90 23.97
CA PHE A 98 -46.78 7.69 22.77
C PHE A 98 -48.19 8.26 22.85
N GLN A 99 -48.38 9.53 22.48
CA GLN A 99 -49.64 10.22 22.49
C GLN A 99 -50.56 9.79 21.31
N SER A 100 -49.94 9.35 20.18
CA SER A 100 -50.66 8.86 19.03
C SER A 100 -49.82 7.84 18.25
N ARG A 101 -50.51 7.08 17.37
CA ARG A 101 -49.86 6.14 16.45
C ARG A 101 -48.94 6.84 15.47
N GLU A 102 -49.33 8.01 14.99
CA GLU A 102 -48.58 8.84 14.06
C GLU A 102 -47.25 9.28 14.70
N GLN A 103 -47.26 9.64 15.99
CA GLN A 103 -46.05 9.99 16.74
C GLN A 103 -45.07 8.79 16.81
N ALA A 104 -45.57 7.59 17.10
CA ALA A 104 -44.76 6.38 17.15
C ALA A 104 -44.15 6.07 15.76
N GLN A 105 -44.92 6.18 14.70
CA GLN A 105 -44.45 5.98 13.32
C GLN A 105 -43.39 7.02 12.92
N GLY A 106 -43.59 8.28 13.33
CA GLY A 106 -42.60 9.35 13.08
C GLY A 106 -41.23 9.09 13.75
N VAL A 107 -41.25 8.60 15.00
CA VAL A 107 -40.02 8.22 15.70
C VAL A 107 -39.37 7.00 15.07
N GLN A 108 -40.13 5.99 14.68
CA GLN A 108 -39.62 4.82 13.96
C GLN A 108 -38.94 5.24 12.65
N ALA A 109 -39.58 6.07 11.84
CA ALA A 109 -39.00 6.57 10.58
C ALA A 109 -37.73 7.37 10.80
N ALA A 110 -37.63 8.13 11.91
CA ALA A 110 -36.44 8.86 12.28
C ALA A 110 -35.28 7.90 12.64
N ILE A 111 -35.53 6.80 13.36
CA ILE A 111 -34.56 5.77 13.68
C ILE A 111 -34.05 5.09 12.40
N GLU A 112 -34.95 4.71 11.50
CA GLU A 112 -34.61 4.11 10.22
C GLU A 112 -33.73 5.06 9.35
N ARG A 113 -34.01 6.37 9.39
CA ARG A 113 -33.18 7.38 8.74
C ARG A 113 -31.80 7.42 9.38
N GLN A 114 -31.69 7.50 10.70
CA GLN A 114 -30.42 7.52 11.41
C GLN A 114 -29.57 6.27 11.11
N GLN A 115 -30.22 5.12 10.93
CA GLN A 115 -29.51 3.89 10.56
C GLN A 115 -28.93 3.97 9.14
N ARG A 116 -29.69 4.49 8.17
CA ARG A 116 -29.18 4.72 6.81
C ARG A 116 -28.05 5.75 6.81
N ASP A 117 -28.24 6.87 7.51
CA ASP A 117 -27.23 7.93 7.61
C ASP A 117 -25.92 7.42 8.22
N LEU A 118 -25.99 6.48 9.20
CA LEU A 118 -24.81 5.86 9.80
C LEU A 118 -24.07 4.98 8.79
N GLN A 119 -24.80 4.19 7.98
CA GLN A 119 -24.19 3.35 6.93
C GLN A 119 -23.51 4.21 5.85
N GLU A 120 -24.17 5.28 5.41
CA GLU A 120 -23.60 6.22 4.43
C GLU A 120 -22.37 6.94 5.00
N LEU A 121 -22.42 7.35 6.27
CA LEU A 121 -21.29 7.97 6.95
C LEU A 121 -20.10 7.03 7.02
N GLN A 122 -20.32 5.75 7.36
CA GLN A 122 -19.26 4.75 7.41
C GLN A 122 -18.59 4.60 6.04
N ALA A 123 -19.38 4.37 4.99
CA ALA A 123 -18.86 4.21 3.63
C ALA A 123 -18.07 5.44 3.16
N ARG A 124 -18.56 6.65 3.49
CA ARG A 124 -17.88 7.91 3.17
C ARG A 124 -16.54 8.01 3.90
N LEU A 125 -16.49 7.76 5.21
CA LEU A 125 -15.26 7.86 6.01
C LEU A 125 -14.21 6.82 5.57
N GLU A 126 -14.62 5.60 5.22
CA GLU A 126 -13.74 4.58 4.66
C GLU A 126 -13.14 5.04 3.31
N SER A 127 -13.98 5.59 2.43
CA SER A 127 -13.54 6.14 1.14
C SER A 127 -12.59 7.32 1.33
N GLU A 128 -12.86 8.23 2.27
CA GLU A 128 -12.00 9.37 2.57
C GLU A 128 -10.63 8.92 3.06
N LEU A 129 -10.55 7.92 3.96
CA LEU A 129 -9.28 7.37 4.45
C LEU A 129 -8.51 6.64 3.35
N ALA A 130 -9.19 5.87 2.50
CA ALA A 130 -8.56 5.19 1.35
C ALA A 130 -7.98 6.21 0.36
N ASN A 131 -8.74 7.26 0.03
CA ASN A 131 -8.28 8.33 -0.86
C ASN A 131 -7.09 9.09 -0.27
N GLU A 132 -7.09 9.33 1.04
CA GLU A 132 -5.98 10.00 1.71
C GLU A 132 -4.72 9.14 1.66
N THR A 133 -4.85 7.82 1.92
CA THR A 133 -3.73 6.87 1.79
C THR A 133 -3.18 6.82 0.37
N ALA A 134 -4.05 6.82 -0.63
CA ALA A 134 -3.64 6.84 -2.04
C ALA A 134 -2.87 8.14 -2.39
N LYS A 135 -3.33 9.29 -1.91
CA LYS A 135 -2.63 10.58 -2.08
C LYS A 135 -1.25 10.56 -1.42
N PHE A 136 -1.15 10.01 -0.22
CA PHE A 136 0.13 9.85 0.46
C PHE A 136 1.11 9.01 -0.35
N ASN A 137 0.68 7.82 -0.79
CA ASN A 137 1.53 6.93 -1.57
C ASN A 137 2.00 7.56 -2.89
N ALA A 138 1.13 8.33 -3.54
CA ALA A 138 1.48 9.09 -4.74
C ALA A 138 2.53 10.17 -4.43
N ALA A 139 2.29 11.01 -3.41
CA ALA A 139 3.21 12.08 -3.03
C ALA A 139 4.58 11.55 -2.56
N LEU A 140 4.59 10.43 -1.82
CA LEU A 140 5.82 9.77 -1.39
C LEU A 140 6.64 9.29 -2.60
N ARG A 141 5.98 8.61 -3.53
CA ARG A 141 6.61 8.13 -4.78
C ARG A 141 7.15 9.27 -5.61
N ASP A 142 6.38 10.34 -5.79
CA ASP A 142 6.79 11.51 -6.56
C ASP A 142 7.99 12.21 -5.92
N SER A 143 7.98 12.38 -4.59
CA SER A 143 9.11 12.94 -3.84
C SER A 143 10.38 12.09 -4.02
N LEU A 144 10.23 10.77 -3.90
CA LEU A 144 11.34 9.83 -4.06
C LEU A 144 11.89 9.85 -5.50
N ASN A 145 11.03 9.76 -6.51
CA ASN A 145 11.43 9.78 -7.92
C ASN A 145 12.13 11.09 -8.31
N ASN A 146 11.58 12.23 -7.88
CA ASN A 146 12.17 13.54 -8.13
C ASN A 146 13.54 13.70 -7.45
N PHE A 147 13.67 13.18 -6.23
CA PHE A 147 14.94 13.18 -5.52
C PHE A 147 15.95 12.28 -6.22
N LEU A 148 15.60 11.03 -6.51
CA LEU A 148 16.48 10.05 -7.15
C LEU A 148 16.91 10.51 -8.54
N GLY A 149 16.02 11.13 -9.32
CA GLY A 149 16.36 11.69 -10.63
C GLY A 149 17.46 12.75 -10.57
N SER A 150 17.49 13.57 -9.51
CA SER A 150 18.60 14.54 -9.29
C SER A 150 19.83 13.89 -8.65
N TYR A 151 19.63 13.05 -7.65
CA TYR A 151 20.70 12.34 -6.94
C TYR A 151 21.52 11.46 -7.88
N ASN A 152 20.87 10.79 -8.82
CA ASN A 152 21.53 9.86 -9.74
C ASN A 152 22.32 10.55 -10.87
N LYS A 153 22.12 11.86 -11.10
CA LYS A 153 22.93 12.60 -12.10
C LYS A 153 24.42 12.50 -11.81
N ASP A 154 24.80 12.54 -10.52
CA ASP A 154 26.19 12.47 -10.08
C ASP A 154 26.63 11.04 -9.73
N LYS A 155 25.71 10.21 -9.21
CA LYS A 155 26.01 8.86 -8.70
C LYS A 155 26.11 7.80 -9.79
N LYS A 156 25.40 7.99 -10.91
CA LYS A 156 25.46 7.11 -12.09
C LYS A 156 25.09 5.65 -11.79
N TYR A 157 24.03 5.42 -11.01
CA TYR A 157 23.47 4.08 -10.85
C TYR A 157 22.67 3.70 -12.08
N ASP A 158 22.82 2.47 -12.56
CA ASP A 158 22.03 1.92 -13.64
C ASP A 158 20.66 1.46 -13.12
N LEU A 159 20.60 1.04 -11.85
CA LEU A 159 19.39 0.54 -11.22
C LEU A 159 19.36 0.91 -9.73
N ILE A 160 18.24 1.48 -9.28
CA ILE A 160 17.93 1.71 -7.86
C ILE A 160 16.65 0.96 -7.54
N LEU A 161 16.75 -0.03 -6.66
CA LEU A 161 15.65 -0.91 -6.27
C LEU A 161 15.01 -0.42 -4.97
N SER A 162 13.71 -0.63 -4.82
CA SER A 162 13.05 -0.53 -3.52
C SER A 162 13.18 -1.87 -2.80
N LYS A 163 13.60 -1.87 -1.53
CA LYS A 163 13.56 -3.03 -0.65
C LYS A 163 12.38 -2.84 0.30
N ALA A 164 11.33 -3.65 0.12
CA ALA A 164 10.11 -3.60 0.91
C ALA A 164 9.61 -5.04 1.14
N GLY A 165 9.31 -5.40 2.38
CA GLY A 165 8.93 -6.77 2.72
C GLY A 165 9.93 -7.78 2.17
N ASP A 166 9.42 -8.81 1.49
CA ASP A 166 10.21 -9.95 1.00
C ASP A 166 10.62 -9.86 -0.48
N ASN A 167 10.47 -8.68 -1.13
CA ASN A 167 10.80 -8.54 -2.55
C ASN A 167 12.31 -8.66 -2.84
N ILE A 168 13.16 -8.37 -1.86
CA ILE A 168 14.61 -8.60 -1.89
C ILE A 168 15.00 -9.34 -0.60
N LEU A 169 15.24 -10.65 -0.72
CA LEU A 169 15.58 -11.49 0.44
C LEU A 169 16.95 -11.20 1.02
N TYR A 170 17.91 -10.87 0.16
CA TYR A 170 19.28 -10.52 0.55
C TYR A 170 19.85 -9.44 -0.37
N ALA A 171 20.50 -8.47 0.22
CA ALA A 171 21.34 -7.50 -0.47
C ALA A 171 22.53 -7.10 0.44
N ASP A 172 23.71 -7.02 -0.13
CA ASP A 172 24.90 -6.56 0.59
C ASP A 172 24.73 -5.07 0.94
N ARG A 173 25.14 -4.68 2.16
CA ARG A 173 25.04 -3.31 2.68
C ARG A 173 25.78 -2.26 1.83
N LYS A 174 26.79 -2.67 1.06
CA LYS A 174 27.50 -1.77 0.15
C LYS A 174 26.60 -1.17 -0.94
N TYR A 175 25.45 -1.79 -1.22
CA TYR A 175 24.46 -1.30 -2.18
C TYR A 175 23.36 -0.44 -1.52
N ASP A 176 23.40 -0.29 -0.19
CA ASP A 176 22.41 0.47 0.56
C ASP A 176 22.68 1.97 0.48
N ILE A 177 21.78 2.70 -0.14
CA ILE A 177 21.78 4.17 -0.21
C ILE A 177 20.67 4.82 0.61
N THR A 178 19.97 4.04 1.44
CA THR A 178 18.78 4.49 2.19
C THR A 178 19.07 5.74 3.01
N LYS A 179 20.16 5.77 3.75
CA LYS A 179 20.53 6.90 4.61
C LYS A 179 20.78 8.18 3.81
N ASP A 180 21.47 8.08 2.67
CA ASP A 180 21.73 9.23 1.80
C ASP A 180 20.44 9.78 1.22
N VAL A 181 19.54 8.87 0.79
CA VAL A 181 18.22 9.23 0.24
C VAL A 181 17.37 9.92 1.30
N ILE A 182 17.26 9.37 2.51
CA ILE A 182 16.48 9.95 3.61
C ILE A 182 17.03 11.34 3.97
N ASN A 183 18.33 11.47 4.14
CA ASN A 183 18.97 12.75 4.45
C ASN A 183 18.69 13.81 3.37
N GLY A 184 18.76 13.41 2.11
CA GLY A 184 18.51 14.30 1.00
C GLY A 184 17.04 14.71 0.88
N LEU A 185 16.12 13.79 1.13
CA LEU A 185 14.67 14.05 1.17
C LEU A 185 14.32 14.99 2.33
N ASN A 186 14.84 14.73 3.53
CA ASN A 186 14.59 15.58 4.70
C ASN A 186 15.11 17.01 4.52
N LYS A 187 16.26 17.20 3.86
CA LYS A 187 16.76 18.54 3.52
C LYS A 187 15.84 19.31 2.57
N ARG A 188 15.07 18.62 1.72
CA ARG A 188 14.13 19.25 0.76
C ARG A 188 12.73 19.40 1.33
N TYR A 189 12.38 18.64 2.36
CA TYR A 189 11.06 18.66 2.95
C TYR A 189 10.84 19.96 3.75
N LYS A 190 9.69 20.61 3.50
CA LYS A 190 9.20 21.74 4.29
C LYS A 190 7.85 21.36 4.86
N PRO A 191 7.67 21.30 6.20
CA PRO A 191 6.39 21.01 6.82
C PRO A 191 5.31 22.00 6.38
N ALA A 192 4.08 21.54 6.20
CA ALA A 192 2.96 22.39 5.78
C ALA A 192 2.64 23.53 6.77
N THR A 193 3.04 23.40 8.03
CA THR A 193 2.94 24.43 9.06
C THR A 193 3.90 25.59 8.79
N ALA A 194 5.12 25.33 8.35
CA ALA A 194 6.10 26.36 8.01
C ALA A 194 5.64 27.25 6.85
N THR A 195 4.99 26.62 5.85
CA THR A 195 4.46 27.35 4.66
C THR A 195 3.30 28.30 5.01
N LYS A 196 2.55 28.04 6.08
CA LYS A 196 1.48 28.94 6.55
C LYS A 196 2.03 30.14 7.34
N GLU A 197 3.11 29.97 8.04
CA GLU A 197 3.77 31.05 8.79
C GLU A 197 4.54 32.00 7.87
N GLU A 198 5.25 31.49 6.87
CA GLU A 198 5.92 32.29 5.84
C GLU A 198 4.91 33.17 5.07
N LYS A 199 3.76 32.61 4.64
CA LYS A 199 2.70 33.37 3.94
C LYS A 199 2.00 34.41 4.83
N LYS A 200 2.07 34.28 6.15
CA LYS A 200 1.49 35.24 7.09
C LYS A 200 2.50 36.36 7.43
N ALA A 201 3.79 36.11 7.32
CA ALA A 201 4.86 37.09 7.49
C ALA A 201 5.02 38.00 6.25
N GLU A 202 4.81 37.46 5.03
CA GLU A 202 4.84 38.27 3.80
C GLU A 202 3.64 39.21 3.61
N LYS A 203 2.55 39.05 4.39
CA LYS A 203 1.33 39.85 4.33
C LYS A 203 1.26 40.91 5.44
N LYS A 204 2.31 41.13 6.20
CA LYS A 204 2.46 42.20 7.19
C LYS A 204 3.54 43.18 6.76
#